data_2eed7bd5d4dfd839da7e1a79c951c68d
#
_entry.id   2eed7bd5d4dfd839da7e1a79c951c68d
#
_cell.length_a   1.000
_cell.length_b   1.000
_cell.length_c   1.000
_cell.angle_alpha   90.00
_cell.angle_beta   90.00
_cell.angle_gamma   90.00
#
_symmetry.space_group_name_H-M   'P 1'
#
loop_
_entity.id
_entity.type
_entity.pdbx_description
1 polymer ?
#
loop_
_entity_poly.entity_id
_entity_poly.type
_entity_poly.pdbx_seq_one_letter_code
_entity_poly.pdbx_strand_id
1 'polypeptide(L)'
;STLMRSSAASDVYKRQGSCSIELALRAQAGSVWAFERNPLALELLEKNKALFAVDNLNIVAGEASEQIVDMPAPDCVFIGGSGGNLCKMLDTIYTKNSDCRVVINAITIETLIEVVEYYKTRSEYELEIVNVFAARGKKLGEYNLMMGQNPVYIMTALKKGE
;
A
#
# COMPACT_ATOMS: atom_id res chain seq x y z
N SER A 1 -14.17 5.91 9.03
CA SER A 1 -13.05 5.00 8.77
C SER A 1 -11.93 5.73 8.05
N THR A 2 -10.72 5.53 8.53
CA THR A 2 -9.52 6.19 8.00
C THR A 2 -8.68 5.16 7.27
N LEU A 3 -8.39 5.38 6.00
CA LEU A 3 -7.55 4.55 5.18
C LEU A 3 -6.22 5.25 4.94
N MET A 4 -5.11 4.56 5.19
CA MET A 4 -3.77 5.08 4.93
C MET A 4 -3.08 4.29 3.84
N ARG A 5 -2.31 4.98 3.00
CA ARG A 5 -1.43 4.38 2.02
C ARG A 5 -0.04 4.96 2.13
N SER A 6 0.96 4.09 2.16
CA SER A 6 2.35 4.45 1.93
C SER A 6 2.82 3.86 0.61
N SER A 7 3.47 4.64 -0.24
CA SER A 7 4.17 4.15 -1.41
C SER A 7 5.62 4.58 -1.35
N ALA A 8 6.53 3.62 -1.20
CA ALA A 8 7.93 3.85 -1.50
C ALA A 8 8.16 3.60 -2.99
N ALA A 9 8.89 4.51 -3.59
CA ALA A 9 9.14 4.59 -5.01
C ALA A 9 9.66 3.31 -5.62
N SER A 10 9.29 3.11 -6.78
CA SER A 10 9.97 2.72 -8.01
C SER A 10 9.08 1.82 -8.83
N ASP A 11 8.24 2.41 -9.52
CA ASP A 11 8.00 2.04 -10.90
C ASP A 11 7.15 3.14 -11.52
N VAL A 12 7.79 4.08 -12.17
CA VAL A 12 7.21 5.27 -12.78
C VAL A 12 6.06 4.94 -13.75
N TYR A 13 5.92 3.68 -14.13
CA TYR A 13 4.96 3.23 -15.13
C TYR A 13 3.67 2.61 -14.59
N LYS A 14 3.55 2.26 -13.30
CA LYS A 14 2.45 1.36 -12.88
C LYS A 14 1.58 1.78 -11.70
N ARG A 15 1.94 2.83 -10.94
CA ARG A 15 1.21 3.09 -9.68
C ARG A 15 0.94 4.57 -9.39
N GLN A 16 0.52 5.31 -10.36
CA GLN A 16 0.20 6.75 -10.32
C GLN A 16 -0.95 7.11 -9.36
N GLY A 17 -0.90 6.61 -8.13
CA GLY A 17 -1.94 6.87 -7.15
C GLY A 17 -3.24 6.08 -7.33
N SER A 18 -3.32 5.15 -8.27
CA SER A 18 -4.53 4.39 -8.58
C SER A 18 -5.16 3.70 -7.37
N CYS A 19 -4.34 3.10 -6.48
CA CYS A 19 -4.87 2.50 -5.26
C CYS A 19 -5.46 3.54 -4.30
N SER A 20 -4.87 4.74 -4.19
CA SER A 20 -5.40 5.81 -3.33
C SER A 20 -6.74 6.34 -3.85
N ILE A 21 -6.85 6.51 -5.16
CA ILE A 21 -8.11 6.90 -5.82
C ILE A 21 -9.18 5.84 -5.62
N GLU A 22 -8.86 4.56 -5.87
CA GLU A 22 -9.81 3.45 -5.68
C GLU A 22 -10.27 3.33 -4.23
N LEU A 23 -9.34 3.49 -3.27
CA LEU A 23 -9.67 3.52 -1.84
C LEU A 23 -10.60 4.70 -1.52
N ALA A 24 -10.34 5.88 -2.07
CA ALA A 24 -11.17 7.07 -1.85
C ALA A 24 -12.58 6.90 -2.43
N LEU A 25 -12.69 6.35 -3.63
CA LEU A 25 -13.98 6.03 -4.25
C LEU A 25 -14.82 5.04 -3.44
N ARG A 26 -14.16 4.08 -2.79
CA ARG A 26 -14.82 3.07 -1.94
C ARG A 26 -15.14 3.56 -0.53
N ALA A 27 -14.31 4.45 0.02
CA ALA A 27 -14.45 4.99 1.38
C ALA A 27 -15.33 6.24 1.42
N GLN A 28 -16.52 6.20 0.83
CA GLN A 28 -17.41 7.37 0.68
C GLN A 28 -17.75 8.07 2.01
N ALA A 29 -17.81 7.32 3.12
CA ALA A 29 -18.10 7.86 4.46
C ALA A 29 -16.84 8.05 5.32
N GLY A 30 -15.64 7.93 4.73
CA GLY A 30 -14.36 8.00 5.43
C GLY A 30 -13.36 8.91 4.75
N SER A 31 -12.25 9.13 5.41
CA SER A 31 -11.11 9.89 4.87
C SER A 31 -9.98 8.96 4.48
N VAL A 32 -9.34 9.23 3.35
CA VAL A 32 -8.14 8.53 2.86
C VAL A 32 -6.94 9.46 2.98
N TRP A 33 -5.84 8.95 3.50
CA TRP A 33 -4.57 9.65 3.61
C TRP A 33 -3.54 8.94 2.76
N ALA A 34 -2.99 9.63 1.76
CA ALA A 34 -1.98 9.09 0.86
C ALA A 34 -0.64 9.80 1.08
N PHE A 35 0.39 9.04 1.42
CA PHE A 35 1.74 9.54 1.61
C PHE A 35 2.57 9.23 0.37
N GLU A 36 3.23 10.21 -0.17
CA GLU A 36 4.08 10.07 -1.35
C GLU A 36 5.26 11.04 -1.26
N ARG A 37 6.47 10.56 -1.53
CA ARG A 37 7.68 11.38 -1.50
C ARG A 37 8.17 11.83 -2.89
N ASN A 38 7.76 11.12 -3.93
CA ASN A 38 8.17 11.43 -5.29
C ASN A 38 7.35 12.61 -5.84
N PRO A 39 7.97 13.75 -6.20
CA PRO A 39 7.24 14.92 -6.69
C PRO A 39 6.40 14.67 -7.94
N LEU A 40 6.89 13.83 -8.87
CA LEU A 40 6.14 13.49 -10.09
C LEU A 40 4.92 12.63 -9.77
N ALA A 41 5.03 11.72 -8.79
CA ALA A 41 3.92 10.92 -8.35
C ALA A 41 2.88 11.74 -7.58
N LEU A 42 3.32 12.72 -6.81
CA LEU A 42 2.43 13.70 -6.14
C LEU A 42 1.61 14.49 -7.16
N GLU A 43 2.27 15.04 -8.19
CA GLU A 43 1.59 15.78 -9.25
C GLU A 43 0.52 14.94 -9.96
N LEU A 44 0.85 13.67 -10.26
CA LEU A 44 -0.09 12.75 -10.89
C LEU A 44 -1.24 12.36 -9.95
N LEU A 45 -0.97 12.20 -8.67
CA LEU A 45 -1.99 11.90 -7.68
C LEU A 45 -2.97 13.05 -7.50
N GLU A 46 -2.49 14.31 -7.50
CA GLU A 46 -3.33 15.52 -7.47
C GLU A 46 -4.19 15.62 -8.74
N LYS A 47 -3.62 15.38 -9.92
CA LYS A 47 -4.37 15.35 -11.18
C LYS A 47 -5.47 14.27 -11.16
N ASN A 48 -5.14 13.09 -10.67
CA ASN A 48 -6.11 12.00 -10.57
C ASN A 48 -7.19 12.29 -9.52
N LYS A 49 -6.84 12.89 -8.37
CA LYS A 49 -7.81 13.35 -7.38
C LYS A 49 -8.85 14.28 -7.99
N ALA A 50 -8.39 15.28 -8.75
CA ALA A 50 -9.28 16.22 -9.44
C ALA A 50 -10.12 15.53 -10.53
N LEU A 51 -9.50 14.66 -11.34
CA LEU A 51 -10.17 13.96 -12.44
C LEU A 51 -11.29 13.04 -11.95
N PHE A 52 -11.08 12.34 -10.83
CA PHE A 52 -12.04 11.40 -10.24
C PHE A 52 -12.95 12.04 -9.19
N ALA A 53 -12.78 13.34 -8.92
CA ALA A 53 -13.56 14.12 -7.95
C ALA A 53 -13.64 13.44 -6.56
N VAL A 54 -12.50 12.97 -6.05
CA VAL A 54 -12.41 12.31 -4.75
C VAL A 54 -11.98 13.28 -3.65
N ASP A 55 -12.93 14.01 -3.10
CA ASP A 55 -12.65 15.08 -2.10
C ASP A 55 -12.18 14.53 -0.76
N ASN A 56 -12.50 13.28 -0.44
CA ASN A 56 -12.11 12.58 0.78
C ASN A 56 -10.66 12.05 0.79
N LEU A 57 -9.88 12.33 -0.27
CA LEU A 57 -8.47 11.98 -0.37
C LEU A 57 -7.59 13.14 0.10
N ASN A 58 -6.82 12.92 1.15
CA ASN A 58 -5.81 13.84 1.68
C ASN A 58 -4.43 13.37 1.22
N ILE A 59 -3.72 14.21 0.47
CA ILE A 59 -2.40 13.90 -0.07
C ILE A 59 -1.36 14.58 0.82
N VAL A 60 -0.40 13.79 1.29
CA VAL A 60 0.67 14.23 2.20
C VAL A 60 2.01 13.96 1.53
N ALA A 61 2.77 15.03 1.28
CA ALA A 61 4.11 14.94 0.74
C ALA A 61 5.09 14.50 1.84
N GLY A 62 5.81 13.40 1.63
CA GLY A 62 6.83 12.91 2.55
C GLY A 62 6.76 11.41 2.83
N GLU A 63 7.61 10.98 3.76
CA GLU A 63 7.69 9.58 4.20
C GLU A 63 6.57 9.26 5.20
N ALA A 64 5.82 8.19 4.93
CA ALA A 64 4.75 7.75 5.83
C ALA A 64 5.25 7.38 7.22
N SER A 65 6.45 6.77 7.31
CA SER A 65 7.06 6.36 8.58
C SER A 65 7.34 7.52 9.55
N GLU A 66 7.47 8.74 9.02
CA GLU A 66 7.69 9.95 9.82
C GLU A 66 6.37 10.63 10.20
N GLN A 67 5.43 10.67 9.28
CA GLN A 67 4.23 11.48 9.41
C GLN A 67 3.02 10.73 10.01
N ILE A 68 3.04 9.40 9.99
CA ILE A 68 1.96 8.57 10.51
C ILE A 68 1.68 8.81 12.01
N VAL A 69 2.68 9.30 12.74
CA VAL A 69 2.55 9.60 14.17
C VAL A 69 1.48 10.67 14.43
N ASP A 70 1.40 11.69 13.57
CA ASP A 70 0.49 12.82 13.72
C ASP A 70 -0.89 12.58 13.07
N MET A 71 -1.07 11.45 12.39
CA MET A 71 -2.31 11.15 11.69
C MET A 71 -3.36 10.51 12.62
N PRO A 72 -4.66 10.59 12.27
CA PRO A 72 -5.71 9.86 12.96
C PRO A 72 -5.45 8.35 13.00
N ALA A 73 -6.00 7.66 13.99
CA ALA A 73 -5.94 6.20 14.05
C ALA A 73 -6.60 5.58 12.81
N PRO A 74 -5.89 4.73 12.03
CA PRO A 74 -6.44 4.12 10.82
C PRO A 74 -7.27 2.87 11.15
N ASP A 75 -8.32 2.60 10.37
CA ASP A 75 -9.04 1.32 10.39
C ASP A 75 -8.43 0.33 9.38
N CYS A 76 -7.84 0.86 8.32
CA CYS A 76 -7.18 0.05 7.29
C CYS A 76 -5.97 0.80 6.73
N VAL A 77 -4.89 0.07 6.51
CA VAL A 77 -3.65 0.61 5.92
C VAL A 77 -3.23 -0.25 4.74
N PHE A 78 -2.88 0.40 3.63
CA PHE A 78 -2.23 -0.24 2.49
C PHE A 78 -0.79 0.26 2.37
N ILE A 79 0.17 -0.67 2.36
CA ILE A 79 1.60 -0.39 2.22
C ILE A 79 2.09 -0.94 0.89
N GLY A 80 2.38 -0.07 -0.06
CA GLY A 80 2.89 -0.43 -1.39
C GLY A 80 4.42 -0.50 -1.50
N GLY A 81 5.11 -0.21 -0.44
CA GLY A 81 6.57 -0.22 -0.27
C GLY A 81 6.93 0.50 1.02
N SER A 82 7.92 0.01 1.76
CA SER A 82 8.22 0.49 3.11
C SER A 82 9.49 1.34 3.23
N GLY A 83 10.33 1.35 2.19
CA GLY A 83 11.60 2.08 2.25
C GLY A 83 12.55 1.63 3.38
N GLY A 84 12.35 0.42 3.95
CA GLY A 84 13.18 -0.12 5.03
C GLY A 84 12.70 0.21 6.46
N ASN A 85 11.53 0.86 6.62
CA ASN A 85 10.97 1.25 7.92
C ASN A 85 9.68 0.51 8.27
N LEU A 86 9.46 -0.68 7.71
CA LEU A 86 8.17 -1.38 7.78
C LEU A 86 7.78 -1.71 9.22
N CYS A 87 8.65 -2.37 9.99
CA CYS A 87 8.35 -2.77 11.36
C CYS A 87 7.97 -1.57 12.25
N LYS A 88 8.75 -0.48 12.18
CA LYS A 88 8.45 0.75 12.92
C LYS A 88 7.10 1.34 12.55
N MET A 89 6.76 1.32 11.26
CA MET A 89 5.47 1.82 10.79
C MET A 89 4.32 0.94 11.30
N LEU A 90 4.47 -0.39 11.27
CA LEU A 90 3.49 -1.32 11.80
C LEU A 90 3.28 -1.14 13.30
N ASP A 91 4.35 -0.96 14.08
CA ASP A 91 4.26 -0.69 15.51
C ASP A 91 3.49 0.61 15.78
N THR A 92 3.73 1.65 15.00
CA THR A 92 2.99 2.92 15.12
C THR A 92 1.51 2.75 14.78
N ILE A 93 1.18 2.02 13.70
CA ILE A 93 -0.19 1.72 13.30
C ILE A 93 -0.93 0.98 14.43
N TYR A 94 -0.36 -0.10 14.94
CA TYR A 94 -1.01 -0.92 15.97
C TYR A 94 -1.06 -0.25 17.35
N THR A 95 -0.14 0.66 17.64
CA THR A 95 -0.25 1.53 18.83
C THR A 95 -1.46 2.46 18.74
N LYS A 96 -1.80 2.94 17.54
CA LYS A 96 -2.99 3.79 17.31
C LYS A 96 -4.28 3.00 17.25
N ASN A 97 -4.28 1.86 16.60
CA ASN A 97 -5.44 0.98 16.47
C ASN A 97 -4.98 -0.48 16.29
N SER A 98 -5.10 -1.26 17.36
CA SER A 98 -4.73 -2.69 17.34
C SER A 98 -5.61 -3.53 16.42
N ASP A 99 -6.80 -3.05 16.05
CA ASP A 99 -7.74 -3.75 15.16
C ASP A 99 -7.60 -3.32 13.70
N CYS A 100 -6.60 -2.48 13.40
CA CYS A 100 -6.34 -2.00 12.06
C CYS A 100 -6.03 -3.18 11.10
N ARG A 101 -6.77 -3.25 10.00
CA ARG A 101 -6.43 -4.14 8.90
C ARG A 101 -5.22 -3.59 8.16
N VAL A 102 -4.19 -4.40 7.99
CA VAL A 102 -2.99 -4.01 7.23
C VAL A 102 -2.85 -4.86 5.99
N VAL A 103 -2.70 -4.23 4.84
CA VAL A 103 -2.43 -4.89 3.55
C VAL A 103 -1.08 -4.40 3.04
N ILE A 104 -0.17 -5.32 2.77
CA ILE A 104 1.19 -5.02 2.33
C ILE A 104 1.45 -5.68 0.99
N ASN A 105 1.90 -4.90 0.01
CA ASN A 105 2.41 -5.41 -1.24
C ASN A 105 3.93 -5.50 -1.21
N ALA A 106 4.48 -6.68 -1.49
CA ALA A 106 5.91 -6.90 -1.64
C ALA A 106 6.26 -7.53 -2.99
N ILE A 107 7.33 -7.05 -3.59
CA ILE A 107 7.92 -7.59 -4.81
C ILE A 107 9.31 -8.18 -4.54
N THR A 108 9.82 -8.04 -3.33
CA THR A 108 11.12 -8.56 -2.89
C THR A 108 10.94 -9.62 -1.80
N ILE A 109 11.87 -10.56 -1.79
CA ILE A 109 11.90 -11.63 -0.77
C ILE A 109 12.22 -11.05 0.59
N GLU A 110 13.07 -10.03 0.65
CA GLU A 110 13.45 -9.37 1.90
C GLU A 110 12.23 -8.77 2.61
N THR A 111 11.38 -8.06 1.88
CA THR A 111 10.14 -7.51 2.45
C THR A 111 9.17 -8.61 2.88
N LEU A 112 9.07 -9.70 2.10
CA LEU A 112 8.25 -10.85 2.47
C LEU A 112 8.73 -11.46 3.79
N ILE A 113 10.04 -11.69 3.94
CA ILE A 113 10.66 -12.22 5.16
C ILE A 113 10.39 -11.27 6.34
N GLU A 114 10.63 -9.97 6.16
CA GLU A 114 10.41 -8.96 7.20
C GLU A 114 8.96 -9.00 7.73
N VAL A 115 7.98 -9.10 6.85
CA VAL A 115 6.55 -9.20 7.24
C VAL A 115 6.27 -10.50 7.97
N VAL A 116 6.72 -11.64 7.45
CA VAL A 116 6.48 -12.94 8.06
C VAL A 116 7.09 -12.99 9.47
N GLU A 117 8.34 -12.55 9.63
CA GLU A 117 9.01 -12.54 10.95
C GLU A 117 8.33 -11.54 11.92
N TYR A 118 7.84 -10.40 11.41
CA TYR A 118 7.10 -9.44 12.24
C TYR A 118 5.83 -10.07 12.83
N TYR A 119 5.01 -10.75 12.02
CA TYR A 119 3.75 -11.36 12.49
C TYR A 119 3.94 -12.71 13.19
N LYS A 120 5.05 -13.41 12.98
CA LYS A 120 5.37 -14.67 13.66
C LYS A 120 5.38 -14.55 15.19
N THR A 121 5.79 -13.39 15.70
CA THR A 121 5.83 -13.10 17.15
C THR A 121 4.55 -12.48 17.69
N ARG A 122 3.54 -12.25 16.84
CA ARG A 122 2.28 -11.57 17.18
C ARG A 122 1.10 -12.48 16.88
N SER A 123 0.92 -13.48 17.74
CA SER A 123 -0.08 -14.56 17.58
C SER A 123 -1.53 -14.07 17.57
N GLU A 124 -1.79 -12.84 18.02
CA GLU A 124 -3.08 -12.16 17.97
C GLU A 124 -3.52 -11.75 16.57
N TYR A 125 -2.61 -11.76 15.59
CA TYR A 125 -2.93 -11.49 14.19
C TYR A 125 -2.89 -12.76 13.34
N GLU A 126 -3.78 -12.82 12.35
CA GLU A 126 -3.75 -13.78 11.26
C GLU A 126 -3.14 -13.12 10.04
N LEU A 127 -2.15 -13.75 9.43
CA LEU A 127 -1.47 -13.29 8.22
C LEU A 127 -1.85 -14.19 7.04
N GLU A 128 -2.61 -13.63 6.10
CA GLU A 128 -2.88 -14.26 4.80
C GLU A 128 -1.84 -13.79 3.78
N ILE A 129 -1.32 -14.70 2.96
CA ILE A 129 -0.35 -14.38 1.90
C ILE A 129 -0.86 -14.93 0.58
N VAL A 130 -1.05 -14.01 -0.39
CA VAL A 130 -1.44 -14.34 -1.76
C VAL A 130 -0.31 -13.93 -2.70
N ASN A 131 0.11 -14.82 -3.59
CA ASN A 131 1.05 -14.51 -4.66
C ASN A 131 0.29 -14.31 -5.97
N VAL A 132 0.51 -13.19 -6.62
CA VAL A 132 -0.08 -12.85 -7.91
C VAL A 132 1.03 -12.79 -8.95
N PHE A 133 0.91 -13.62 -9.98
CA PHE A 133 1.77 -13.64 -11.14
C PHE A 133 0.98 -13.24 -12.39
N ALA A 134 1.56 -12.36 -13.21
CA ALA A 134 0.97 -11.91 -14.46
C ALA A 134 2.01 -11.91 -15.59
N ALA A 135 1.54 -12.16 -16.79
CA ALA A 135 2.34 -11.99 -18.00
C ALA A 135 1.57 -11.15 -19.01
N ARG A 136 2.28 -10.40 -19.85
CA ARG A 136 1.70 -9.58 -20.91
C ARG A 136 2.24 -10.01 -22.26
N GLY A 137 1.36 -10.11 -23.25
CA GLY A 137 1.74 -10.28 -24.65
C GLY A 137 2.45 -9.02 -25.16
N LYS A 138 3.64 -9.17 -25.75
CA LYS A 138 4.37 -8.11 -26.45
C LYS A 138 4.66 -8.57 -27.87
N LYS A 139 4.24 -7.79 -28.86
CA LYS A 139 4.54 -8.06 -30.26
C LYS A 139 6.02 -7.79 -30.54
N LEU A 140 6.68 -8.76 -31.14
CA LEU A 140 8.07 -8.65 -31.60
C LEU A 140 8.14 -9.26 -33.01
N GLY A 141 8.17 -8.41 -34.04
CA GLY A 141 8.06 -8.84 -35.43
C GLY A 141 6.73 -9.54 -35.68
N GLU A 142 6.78 -10.79 -36.18
CA GLU A 142 5.61 -11.64 -36.47
C GLU A 142 5.13 -12.43 -35.24
N TYR A 143 5.86 -12.37 -34.12
CA TYR A 143 5.58 -13.18 -32.92
C TYR A 143 4.96 -12.35 -31.80
N ASN A 144 4.15 -12.99 -30.97
CA ASN A 144 3.65 -12.46 -29.70
C ASN A 144 4.35 -13.18 -28.54
N LEU A 145 5.29 -12.49 -27.89
CA LEU A 145 5.99 -13.02 -26.73
C LEU A 145 5.23 -12.73 -25.44
N MET A 146 5.12 -13.73 -24.58
CA MET A 146 4.60 -13.52 -23.22
C MET A 146 5.73 -13.05 -22.30
N MET A 147 5.67 -11.80 -21.88
CA MET A 147 6.62 -11.19 -20.97
C MET A 147 6.09 -11.30 -19.54
N GLY A 148 6.77 -12.10 -18.71
CA GLY A 148 6.47 -12.22 -17.29
C GLY A 148 6.67 -10.88 -16.57
N GLN A 149 5.75 -10.56 -15.68
CA GLN A 149 5.88 -9.44 -14.74
C GLN A 149 6.46 -9.98 -13.42
N ASN A 150 7.08 -9.12 -12.62
CA ASN A 150 7.51 -9.52 -11.29
C ASN A 150 6.30 -10.01 -10.48
N PRO A 151 6.40 -11.18 -9.82
CA PRO A 151 5.36 -11.63 -8.91
C PRO A 151 5.19 -10.60 -7.79
N VAL A 152 3.95 -10.43 -7.34
CA VAL A 152 3.61 -9.57 -6.22
C VAL A 152 3.03 -10.43 -5.11
N TYR A 153 3.60 -10.31 -3.91
CA TYR A 153 3.01 -10.87 -2.71
C TYR A 153 2.08 -9.84 -2.08
N ILE A 154 0.82 -10.22 -1.90
CA ILE A 154 -0.18 -9.43 -1.19
C ILE A 154 -0.37 -10.11 0.16
N MET A 155 -0.02 -9.41 1.22
CA MET A 155 -0.08 -9.90 2.59
C MET A 155 -1.12 -9.11 3.35
N THR A 156 -2.11 -9.80 3.91
CA THR A 156 -3.18 -9.17 4.69
C THR A 156 -3.09 -9.65 6.13
N ALA A 157 -2.93 -8.71 7.05
CA ALA A 157 -2.95 -8.98 8.47
C ALA A 157 -4.26 -8.48 9.09
N LEU A 158 -4.90 -9.35 9.85
CA LEU A 158 -6.13 -9.10 10.58
C LEU A 158 -5.97 -9.57 12.01
N LYS A 159 -6.49 -8.81 12.97
CA LYS A 159 -6.60 -9.29 14.34
C LYS A 159 -7.63 -10.41 14.39
N LYS A 160 -7.28 -11.52 15.04
CA LYS A 160 -8.20 -12.63 15.24
C LYS A 160 -9.39 -12.15 16.06
N GLY A 161 -10.60 -12.50 15.61
CA GLY A 161 -11.80 -12.30 16.43
C GLY A 161 -11.71 -13.17 17.70
N GLU A 162 -12.22 -12.64 18.79
CA GLU A 162 -12.45 -13.41 20.01
C GLU A 162 -13.47 -14.51 19.77
#